data_7fa28ba3b836c7a458e7bb7c904d9275
#
_entry.id   7fa28ba3b836c7a458e7bb7c904d9275
#
_cell.length_a   1.000
_cell.length_b   1.000
_cell.length_c   1.000
_cell.angle_alpha   90.00
_cell.angle_beta   90.00
_cell.angle_gamma   90.00
#
_symmetry.space_group_name_H-M   'P 1'
#
loop_
_entity.id
_entity.type
_entity.pdbx_description
1 polymer ?
#
loop_
_entity_poly.entity_id
_entity_poly.type
_entity_poly.pdbx_seq_one_letter_code
_entity_poly.pdbx_strand_id
1 'polypeptide(L)' 'MDVVNYTDFRKGLAKYIDKVDTDKSPIVITRQNAKPAVLMSLEEFN' A
#
# COMPACT_ATOMS: atom_id res chain seq x y z
N MET A 1 -1.83 -10.41 -2.35
CA MET A 1 -1.48 -8.97 -2.42
C MET A 1 -2.77 -8.17 -2.51
N ASP A 2 -2.94 -7.23 -1.60
CA ASP A 2 -4.15 -6.40 -1.59
C ASP A 2 -4.04 -5.25 -2.58
N VAL A 3 -5.19 -4.75 -3.01
CA VAL A 3 -5.26 -3.62 -3.92
C VAL A 3 -6.17 -2.56 -3.30
N VAL A 4 -5.72 -1.31 -3.29
CA VAL A 4 -6.50 -0.20 -2.77
C VAL A 4 -6.38 0.98 -3.72
N ASN A 5 -7.46 1.76 -3.87
CA ASN A 5 -7.35 2.96 -4.68
C ASN A 5 -6.73 4.10 -3.87
N TYR A 6 -6.20 5.08 -4.56
CA TYR A 6 -5.47 6.17 -3.92
C TYR A 6 -6.32 6.95 -2.93
N THR A 7 -7.59 7.19 -3.26
CA THR A 7 -8.48 7.96 -2.39
C THR A 7 -8.65 7.27 -1.03
N ASP A 8 -8.90 5.96 -1.06
CA ASP A 8 -9.05 5.19 0.18
C ASP A 8 -7.72 5.06 0.93
N PHE A 9 -6.64 4.87 0.19
CA PHE A 9 -5.31 4.80 0.79
C PHE A 9 -4.99 6.09 1.54
N ARG A 10 -5.24 7.23 0.92
CA ARG A 10 -4.97 8.53 1.53
C ARG A 10 -5.74 8.73 2.82
N LYS A 11 -6.99 8.23 2.87
CA LYS A 11 -7.83 8.37 4.05
C LYS A 11 -7.38 7.49 5.21
N GLY A 12 -6.62 6.43 4.94
CA GLY A 12 -6.19 5.51 5.98
C GLY A 12 -4.70 5.21 5.96
N LEU A 13 -3.87 6.23 5.73
CA LEU A 13 -2.43 6.07 5.58
C LEU A 13 -1.81 5.22 6.68
N ALA A 14 -2.02 5.60 7.93
CA ALA A 14 -1.40 4.90 9.05
C ALA A 14 -1.85 3.43 9.10
N LYS A 15 -3.14 3.20 8.84
CA LYS A 15 -3.69 1.85 8.86
C LYS A 15 -3.02 0.95 7.82
N TYR A 16 -2.84 1.46 6.60
CA TYR A 16 -2.25 0.65 5.53
C TYR A 16 -0.76 0.44 5.73
N ILE A 17 -0.07 1.46 6.25
CA ILE A 17 1.36 1.33 6.56
C ILE A 17 1.56 0.29 7.65
N ASP A 18 0.76 0.34 8.70
CA ASP A 18 0.84 -0.66 9.78
C ASP A 18 0.52 -2.06 9.25
N LYS A 19 -0.44 -2.15 8.34
CA LYS A 19 -0.86 -3.43 7.80
C LYS A 19 0.25 -4.10 7.00
N VAL A 20 0.95 -3.37 6.14
CA VAL A 20 2.03 -3.98 5.36
C VAL A 20 3.18 -4.40 6.26
N ASP A 21 3.40 -3.69 7.34
CA ASP A 21 4.46 -4.05 8.27
C ASP A 21 4.10 -5.28 9.10
N THR A 22 2.84 -5.36 9.55
CA THR A 22 2.38 -6.48 10.36
C THR A 22 2.23 -7.76 9.53
N ASP A 23 1.58 -7.65 8.37
CA ASP A 23 1.25 -8.82 7.55
C ASP A 23 2.39 -9.24 6.62
N LYS A 24 3.39 -8.39 6.45
CA LYS A 24 4.50 -8.63 5.52
C LYS A 24 3.98 -8.94 4.12
N SER A 25 2.93 -8.24 3.71
CA SER A 25 2.30 -8.42 2.41
C SER A 25 2.15 -7.08 1.73
N PRO A 26 2.68 -6.91 0.52
CA PRO A 26 2.59 -5.63 -0.20
C PRO A 26 1.16 -5.28 -0.57
N ILE A 27 0.90 -3.98 -0.73
CA ILE A 27 -0.39 -3.46 -1.18
C ILE A 27 -0.15 -2.68 -2.47
N VAL A 28 -0.96 -2.97 -3.49
CA VAL A 28 -0.92 -2.22 -4.74
C VAL A 28 -1.86 -1.03 -4.59
N ILE A 29 -1.36 0.16 -4.87
CA ILE A 29 -2.12 1.40 -4.79
C ILE A 29 -2.42 1.85 -6.22
N THR A 30 -3.70 1.81 -6.61
CA THR A 30 -4.09 2.25 -7.94
C THR A 30 -4.34 3.75 -7.93
N ARG A 31 -4.04 4.40 -9.04
CA ARG A 31 -4.23 5.83 -9.19
C ARG A 31 -4.92 6.12 -10.51
N GLN A 32 -5.77 7.14 -10.51
CA GLN A 32 -6.46 7.57 -11.72
C GLN A 32 -5.49 8.34 -12.60
N ASN A 33 -5.41 7.97 -13.86
CA ASN A 33 -4.55 8.64 -14.86
C ASN A 33 -3.07 8.62 -14.51
N ALA A 34 -2.64 7.60 -13.73
CA ALA A 34 -1.24 7.45 -13.36
C ALA A 34 -0.93 5.98 -13.15
N LYS A 35 0.33 5.64 -13.19
CA LYS A 35 0.73 4.25 -12.97
C LYS A 35 0.54 3.86 -11.52
N PRO A 36 0.16 2.61 -11.26
CA PRO A 36 0.01 2.13 -9.89
C PRO A 36 1.35 2.10 -9.17
N ALA A 37 1.28 2.09 -7.85
CA ALA A 37 2.47 2.01 -7.01
C ALA A 37 2.29 0.85 -6.03
N VAL A 38 3.38 0.48 -5.35
CA VAL A 38 3.35 -0.60 -4.37
C VAL A 38 3.83 -0.05 -3.03
N LEU A 39 3.10 -0.37 -1.98
CA LEU A 39 3.52 -0.11 -0.60
C LEU A 39 3.96 -1.42 0.01
N MET A 40 5.15 -1.45 0.57
CA MET A 40 5.64 -2.66 1.25
C MET A 40 6.53 -2.25 2.42
N SER A 41 6.76 -3.18 3.33
CA SER A 41 7.65 -2.91 4.45
C SER A 41 9.09 -2.82 3.94
N LEU A 42 9.92 -2.05 4.63
CA LEU A 42 11.33 -1.94 4.27
C LEU A 42 12.00 -3.30 4.37
N GLU A 43 11.58 -4.10 5.32
CA GLU A 43 12.10 -5.45 5.53
C GLU A 43 11.90 -6.32 4.29
N GLU A 44 10.73 -6.25 3.66
CA GLU A 44 10.45 -7.01 2.45
C GLU A 44 11.21 -6.49 1.24
N PHE A 45 11.42 -5.19 1.20
CA PHE A 45 12.13 -4.55 0.09
C PHE A 45 13.59 -4.98 0.06
N ASN A 46 14.21 -5.17 1.21
CA ASN A 46 15.60 -5.63 1.32
C ASN A 46 15.69 -7.19 1.13
#